data_7b0fe4922a4edaaee534b3c9b06d3a83
#
_entry.id   7b0fe4922a4edaaee534b3c9b06d3a83
#
_cell.length_a   1.000
_cell.length_b   1.000
_cell.length_c   1.000
_cell.angle_alpha   90.00
_cell.angle_beta   90.00
_cell.angle_gamma   90.00
#
_symmetry.space_group_name_H-M   'P 1'
#
loop_
_entity.id
_entity.type
_entity.pdbx_description
1 polymer ?
#
loop_
_entity_poly.entity_id
_entity_poly.type
_entity_poly.pdbx_seq_one_letter_code
_entity_poly.pdbx_strand_id
1 'polypeptide(L)'
;AGNISAYWMGYNEYAGRTTAATMSADFDAAAADPRDFKPVATRVPRMWGIQAEGAAPFVHGGPVANPETVATAIRIGNPASWDYAVAARDDSNGFISAVSDTEILDAQALLAAEAGVFVEPASAASVAGLIKAGEAGLVQKGWKIVCTVTGNGLKDTATALSRQEITTESIAPTVEAAVELLGL
;
A
#
# COMPACT_ATOMS: atom_id res chain seq x y z
N ALA A 1 -9.21 -3.09 -0.31
CA ALA A 1 -9.51 -4.40 -0.90
C ALA A 1 -9.31 -4.42 -2.41
N GLY A 2 -9.72 -3.37 -3.14
CA GLY A 2 -9.66 -3.32 -4.61
C GLY A 2 -8.27 -3.59 -5.18
N ASN A 3 -7.23 -2.98 -4.64
CA ASN A 3 -5.87 -3.15 -5.17
C ASN A 3 -5.37 -4.60 -5.08
N ILE A 4 -5.50 -5.25 -3.92
CA ILE A 4 -5.05 -6.64 -3.74
C ILE A 4 -5.82 -7.58 -4.66
N SER A 5 -7.13 -7.36 -4.84
CA SER A 5 -7.97 -8.13 -5.74
C SER A 5 -7.54 -7.97 -7.20
N ALA A 6 -7.36 -6.73 -7.66
CA ALA A 6 -6.97 -6.43 -9.04
C ALA A 6 -5.57 -6.99 -9.37
N TYR A 7 -4.61 -6.83 -8.48
CA TYR A 7 -3.27 -7.41 -8.67
C TYR A 7 -3.33 -8.94 -8.73
N TRP A 8 -4.10 -9.56 -7.82
CA TRP A 8 -4.24 -11.02 -7.83
C TRP A 8 -4.85 -11.53 -9.13
N MET A 9 -5.89 -10.87 -9.64
CA MET A 9 -6.50 -11.20 -10.93
C MET A 9 -5.47 -11.09 -12.06
N GLY A 10 -4.77 -9.97 -12.16
CA GLY A 10 -3.76 -9.75 -13.20
C GLY A 10 -2.61 -10.75 -13.14
N TYR A 11 -2.10 -11.09 -11.96
CA TYR A 11 -1.05 -12.12 -11.84
C TYR A 11 -1.53 -13.51 -12.28
N ASN A 12 -2.78 -13.86 -12.00
CA ASN A 12 -3.35 -15.13 -12.46
C ASN A 12 -3.56 -15.15 -13.97
N GLU A 13 -4.01 -14.06 -14.58
CA GLU A 13 -4.08 -13.91 -16.03
C GLU A 13 -2.70 -14.11 -16.66
N TYR A 14 -1.66 -13.42 -16.16
CA TYR A 14 -0.29 -13.56 -16.62
C TYR A 14 0.25 -14.98 -16.47
N ALA A 15 -0.23 -15.74 -15.50
CA ALA A 15 0.13 -17.14 -15.27
C ALA A 15 -0.79 -18.15 -15.99
N GLY A 16 -1.80 -17.69 -16.72
CA GLY A 16 -2.79 -18.55 -17.38
C GLY A 16 -3.65 -19.37 -16.41
N ARG A 17 -3.90 -18.82 -15.21
CA ARG A 17 -4.68 -19.47 -14.16
C ARG A 17 -6.09 -18.88 -14.12
N THR A 18 -7.10 -19.74 -13.99
CA THR A 18 -8.46 -19.34 -13.66
C THR A 18 -8.64 -19.40 -12.15
N THR A 19 -9.13 -18.32 -11.52
CA THR A 19 -9.40 -18.26 -10.07
C THR A 19 -10.86 -18.03 -9.81
N ALA A 20 -11.32 -18.29 -8.57
CA ALA A 20 -12.68 -17.96 -8.14
C ALA A 20 -12.97 -16.45 -8.32
N ALA A 21 -11.96 -15.60 -8.17
CA ALA A 21 -12.07 -14.16 -8.39
C ALA A 21 -12.29 -13.79 -9.87
N THR A 22 -11.80 -14.60 -10.82
CA THR A 22 -12.03 -14.41 -12.27
C THR A 22 -13.34 -15.03 -12.75
N MET A 23 -14.01 -15.81 -11.92
CA MET A 23 -15.26 -16.53 -12.25
C MET A 23 -16.54 -15.81 -11.81
N SER A 24 -16.47 -14.60 -11.22
CA SER A 24 -17.69 -13.89 -10.86
C SER A 24 -18.45 -13.49 -12.11
N ALA A 25 -19.71 -13.88 -12.17
CA ALA A 25 -20.61 -13.72 -13.31
C ALA A 25 -20.90 -12.24 -13.68
N ASP A 26 -20.44 -11.30 -12.87
CA ASP A 26 -20.60 -9.85 -13.11
C ASP A 26 -19.44 -9.26 -13.94
N PHE A 27 -18.39 -10.01 -14.16
CA PHE A 27 -17.40 -9.69 -15.17
C PHE A 27 -17.87 -10.28 -16.49
N ASP A 28 -18.39 -9.43 -17.34
CA ASP A 28 -18.87 -9.81 -18.66
C ASP A 28 -17.76 -10.57 -19.42
N ALA A 29 -17.79 -11.89 -19.38
CA ALA A 29 -16.84 -12.75 -20.09
C ALA A 29 -16.89 -12.50 -21.62
N ALA A 30 -17.92 -11.78 -22.09
CA ALA A 30 -18.04 -11.31 -23.45
C ALA A 30 -17.06 -10.16 -23.80
N ALA A 31 -16.48 -9.48 -22.79
CA ALA A 31 -15.48 -8.45 -23.01
C ALA A 31 -14.03 -8.99 -22.97
N ALA A 32 -13.83 -10.26 -22.71
CA ALA A 32 -12.55 -10.91 -22.91
C ALA A 32 -12.24 -10.90 -24.43
N ASP A 33 -11.56 -9.84 -24.86
CA ASP A 33 -10.90 -9.79 -26.17
C ASP A 33 -10.09 -11.10 -26.30
N PRO A 34 -10.38 -11.97 -27.27
CA PRO A 34 -9.67 -13.21 -27.49
C PRO A 34 -8.29 -12.94 -28.10
N ARG A 35 -7.57 -11.96 -27.58
CA ARG A 35 -6.14 -11.93 -27.80
C ARG A 35 -5.65 -13.25 -27.27
N ASP A 36 -4.96 -14.01 -28.15
CA ASP A 36 -4.20 -15.21 -27.80
C ASP A 36 -3.16 -14.84 -26.73
N PHE A 37 -3.64 -14.55 -25.51
CA PHE A 37 -2.79 -14.18 -24.39
C PHE A 37 -2.07 -15.45 -23.93
N LYS A 38 -0.85 -15.59 -24.40
CA LYS A 38 0.01 -16.68 -23.93
C LYS A 38 0.51 -16.35 -22.53
N PRO A 39 0.35 -17.25 -21.57
CA PRO A 39 0.90 -17.06 -20.24
C PRO A 39 2.39 -16.71 -20.30
N VAL A 40 2.79 -15.62 -19.64
CA VAL A 40 4.17 -15.13 -19.60
C VAL A 40 4.82 -15.36 -18.24
N ALA A 41 4.04 -15.76 -17.24
CA ALA A 41 4.52 -16.07 -15.90
C ALA A 41 4.33 -17.55 -15.59
N THR A 42 5.32 -18.15 -14.94
CA THR A 42 5.27 -19.56 -14.49
C THR A 42 4.83 -19.71 -13.04
N ARG A 43 4.70 -18.59 -12.31
CA ARG A 43 4.34 -18.55 -10.90
C ARG A 43 3.64 -17.21 -10.56
N VAL A 44 2.89 -17.22 -9.48
CA VAL A 44 2.22 -16.03 -8.91
C VAL A 44 2.86 -15.66 -7.58
N PRO A 45 2.78 -14.38 -7.16
CA PRO A 45 3.30 -13.95 -5.86
C PRO A 45 2.36 -14.38 -4.71
N ARG A 46 2.88 -14.34 -3.49
CA ARG A 46 2.05 -14.28 -2.28
C ARG A 46 1.54 -12.85 -2.11
N MET A 47 0.26 -12.70 -1.87
CA MET A 47 -0.38 -11.40 -1.72
C MET A 47 -0.47 -11.02 -0.25
N TRP A 48 0.15 -9.90 0.12
CA TRP A 48 0.05 -9.35 1.47
C TRP A 48 -0.78 -8.08 1.44
N GLY A 49 -1.84 -8.05 2.27
CA GLY A 49 -2.69 -6.88 2.45
C GLY A 49 -2.38 -6.21 3.78
N ILE A 50 -2.15 -4.91 3.76
CA ILE A 50 -1.91 -4.12 4.96
C ILE A 50 -3.03 -3.10 5.13
N GLN A 51 -3.62 -3.07 6.32
CA GLN A 51 -4.66 -2.13 6.71
C GLN A 51 -4.14 -1.19 7.79
N ALA A 52 -4.74 -0.01 7.94
CA ALA A 52 -4.55 0.79 9.13
C ALA A 52 -5.37 0.18 10.29
N GLU A 53 -4.81 0.11 11.49
CA GLU A 53 -5.40 -0.56 12.65
C GLU A 53 -6.81 -0.05 12.97
N GLY A 54 -7.03 1.27 12.92
CA GLY A 54 -8.35 1.88 13.13
C GLY A 54 -9.33 1.70 11.96
N ALA A 55 -8.92 1.04 10.86
CA ALA A 55 -9.72 0.74 9.67
C ALA A 55 -9.35 -0.65 9.12
N ALA A 56 -9.39 -1.69 9.97
CA ALA A 56 -8.91 -3.03 9.67
C ALA A 56 -10.02 -4.10 9.68
N PRO A 57 -11.06 -3.98 8.82
CA PRO A 57 -12.20 -4.90 8.83
C PRO A 57 -11.81 -6.36 8.61
N PHE A 58 -10.81 -6.67 7.79
CA PHE A 58 -10.37 -8.05 7.57
C PHE A 58 -9.68 -8.67 8.79
N VAL A 59 -9.00 -7.85 9.59
CA VAL A 59 -8.35 -8.30 10.84
C VAL A 59 -9.39 -8.50 11.93
N HIS A 60 -10.40 -7.62 11.99
CA HIS A 60 -11.50 -7.71 12.96
C HIS A 60 -12.55 -8.77 12.58
N GLY A 61 -12.52 -9.29 11.36
CA GLY A 61 -13.48 -10.29 10.90
C GLY A 61 -14.86 -9.74 10.54
N GLY A 62 -14.98 -8.42 10.38
CA GLY A 62 -16.24 -7.76 10.03
C GLY A 62 -16.09 -6.26 9.80
N PRO A 63 -17.15 -5.59 9.29
CA PRO A 63 -17.11 -4.16 9.03
C PRO A 63 -16.82 -3.31 10.30
N VAL A 64 -16.03 -2.25 10.12
CA VAL A 64 -15.75 -1.23 11.13
C VAL A 64 -16.68 -0.05 10.88
N ALA A 65 -17.57 0.23 11.82
CA ALA A 65 -18.61 1.26 11.63
C ALA A 65 -18.03 2.69 11.56
N ASN A 66 -17.03 2.98 12.38
CA ASN A 66 -16.37 4.29 12.45
C ASN A 66 -14.87 4.11 12.26
N PRO A 67 -14.42 3.94 11.02
CA PRO A 67 -12.98 3.77 10.74
C PRO A 67 -12.25 5.10 10.97
N GLU A 68 -11.14 5.05 11.72
CA GLU A 68 -10.31 6.22 12.01
C GLU A 68 -8.84 5.90 11.75
N THR A 69 -8.19 6.72 10.95
CA THR A 69 -6.75 6.66 10.66
C THR A 69 -6.28 7.92 9.94
N VAL A 70 -5.02 8.29 10.10
CA VAL A 70 -4.36 9.33 9.31
C VAL A 70 -4.21 8.94 7.84
N ALA A 71 -4.21 7.64 7.54
CA ALA A 71 -4.12 7.09 6.20
C ALA A 71 -5.48 7.15 5.47
N THR A 72 -5.93 8.35 5.13
CA THR A 72 -7.29 8.64 4.66
C THR A 72 -7.72 7.81 3.45
N ALA A 73 -6.81 7.52 2.51
CA ALA A 73 -7.12 6.75 1.31
C ALA A 73 -7.41 5.25 1.60
N ILE A 74 -7.04 4.74 2.79
CA ILE A 74 -7.38 3.39 3.25
C ILE A 74 -8.31 3.38 4.46
N ARG A 75 -8.91 4.52 4.82
CA ARG A 75 -9.91 4.66 5.88
C ARG A 75 -11.26 4.10 5.42
N ILE A 76 -11.32 2.79 5.23
CA ILE A 76 -12.46 2.07 4.67
C ILE A 76 -12.89 0.99 5.64
N GLY A 77 -14.04 1.20 6.29
CA GLY A 77 -14.57 0.26 7.27
C GLY A 77 -15.33 -0.92 6.67
N ASN A 78 -15.91 -0.77 5.47
CA ASN A 78 -16.65 -1.83 4.79
C ASN A 78 -16.27 -1.87 3.30
N PRO A 79 -15.23 -2.62 2.93
CA PRO A 79 -14.73 -2.67 1.56
C PRO A 79 -15.66 -3.48 0.65
N ALA A 80 -16.02 -2.91 -0.52
CA ALA A 80 -16.89 -3.56 -1.49
C ALA A 80 -16.31 -4.86 -2.08
N SER A 81 -14.97 -4.94 -2.25
CA SER A 81 -14.28 -6.12 -2.81
C SER A 81 -13.86 -7.10 -1.71
N TRP A 82 -14.74 -7.39 -0.75
CA TRP A 82 -14.42 -8.24 0.40
C TRP A 82 -13.98 -9.64 -0.02
N ASP A 83 -14.86 -10.35 -0.71
CA ASP A 83 -14.64 -11.75 -1.07
C ASP A 83 -13.43 -11.93 -1.99
N TYR A 84 -13.22 -10.98 -2.90
CA TYR A 84 -12.05 -10.99 -3.79
C TYR A 84 -10.73 -10.78 -3.04
N ALA A 85 -10.73 -9.95 -2.01
CA ALA A 85 -9.53 -9.74 -1.19
C ALA A 85 -9.23 -10.96 -0.32
N VAL A 86 -10.26 -11.62 0.20
CA VAL A 86 -10.15 -12.89 0.93
C VAL A 86 -9.60 -13.98 0.00
N ALA A 87 -10.17 -14.12 -1.20
CA ALA A 87 -9.69 -15.07 -2.19
C ALA A 87 -8.22 -14.81 -2.57
N ALA A 88 -7.85 -13.54 -2.81
CA ALA A 88 -6.46 -13.18 -3.11
C ALA A 88 -5.49 -13.58 -1.99
N ARG A 89 -5.88 -13.37 -0.72
CA ARG A 89 -5.11 -13.81 0.44
C ARG A 89 -4.95 -15.32 0.48
N ASP A 90 -6.06 -16.04 0.41
CA ASP A 90 -6.11 -17.49 0.66
C ASP A 90 -5.47 -18.27 -0.50
N ASP A 91 -5.85 -17.98 -1.74
CA ASP A 91 -5.32 -18.65 -2.94
C ASP A 91 -3.82 -18.40 -3.15
N SER A 92 -3.30 -17.24 -2.70
CA SER A 92 -1.87 -16.91 -2.80
C SER A 92 -1.03 -17.43 -1.62
N ASN A 93 -1.66 -18.05 -0.61
CA ASN A 93 -1.04 -18.36 0.66
C ASN A 93 -0.40 -17.12 1.31
N GLY A 94 -1.10 -15.98 1.21
CA GLY A 94 -0.72 -14.70 1.76
C GLY A 94 -1.33 -14.42 3.12
N PHE A 95 -1.33 -13.15 3.52
CA PHE A 95 -2.04 -12.72 4.73
C PHE A 95 -2.55 -11.27 4.61
N ILE A 96 -3.45 -10.90 5.52
CA ILE A 96 -3.85 -9.52 5.73
C ILE A 96 -3.60 -9.19 7.20
N SER A 97 -2.90 -8.08 7.44
CA SER A 97 -2.57 -7.58 8.78
C SER A 97 -2.86 -6.10 8.91
N ALA A 98 -2.62 -5.55 10.10
CA ALA A 98 -2.78 -4.14 10.37
C ALA A 98 -1.52 -3.51 10.97
N VAL A 99 -1.38 -2.21 10.70
CA VAL A 99 -0.33 -1.35 11.24
C VAL A 99 -0.98 -0.11 11.88
N SER A 100 -0.37 0.40 12.94
CA SER A 100 -0.82 1.62 13.60
C SER A 100 -0.51 2.86 12.75
N ASP A 101 -1.18 3.97 13.06
CA ASP A 101 -0.88 5.26 12.44
C ASP A 101 0.58 5.70 12.67
N THR A 102 1.14 5.38 13.83
CA THR A 102 2.55 5.66 14.14
C THR A 102 3.47 4.86 13.22
N GLU A 103 3.27 3.54 13.08
CA GLU A 103 4.05 2.68 12.17
C GLU A 103 3.95 3.19 10.72
N ILE A 104 2.78 3.65 10.29
CA ILE A 104 2.57 4.24 8.95
C ILE A 104 3.41 5.51 8.75
N LEU A 105 3.34 6.43 9.71
CA LEU A 105 4.04 7.71 9.63
C LEU A 105 5.56 7.55 9.74
N ASP A 106 6.03 6.59 10.53
CA ASP A 106 7.44 6.25 10.62
C ASP A 106 7.97 5.68 9.30
N ALA A 107 7.19 4.79 8.67
CA ALA A 107 7.52 4.26 7.35
C ALA A 107 7.49 5.34 6.25
N GLN A 108 6.58 6.32 6.34
CA GLN A 108 6.54 7.48 5.44
C GLN A 108 7.82 8.32 5.55
N ALA A 109 8.23 8.63 6.78
CA ALA A 109 9.44 9.38 7.04
C ALA A 109 10.70 8.62 6.56
N LEU A 110 10.76 7.30 6.82
CA LEU A 110 11.84 6.44 6.37
C LEU A 110 11.97 6.43 4.84
N LEU A 111 10.86 6.28 4.12
CA LEU A 111 10.84 6.30 2.65
C LEU A 111 11.36 7.63 2.10
N ALA A 112 10.97 8.74 2.70
CA ALA A 112 11.43 10.06 2.28
C ALA A 112 12.92 10.25 2.56
N ALA A 113 13.39 9.86 3.75
CA ALA A 113 14.77 10.08 4.19
C ALA A 113 15.77 9.15 3.49
N GLU A 114 15.46 7.85 3.40
CA GLU A 114 16.43 6.84 2.94
C GLU A 114 16.30 6.51 1.45
N ALA A 115 15.10 6.66 0.88
CA ALA A 115 14.86 6.33 -0.52
C ALA A 115 14.55 7.54 -1.41
N GLY A 116 14.35 8.73 -0.83
CA GLY A 116 13.92 9.92 -1.57
C GLY A 116 12.50 9.78 -2.15
N VAL A 117 11.68 8.88 -1.60
CA VAL A 117 10.34 8.58 -2.10
C VAL A 117 9.29 9.16 -1.16
N PHE A 118 8.71 10.29 -1.55
CA PHE A 118 7.68 10.96 -0.77
C PHE A 118 6.28 10.48 -1.16
N VAL A 119 5.62 9.78 -0.24
CA VAL A 119 4.31 9.15 -0.44
C VAL A 119 3.28 9.63 0.59
N GLU A 120 1.98 9.50 0.27
CA GLU A 120 0.92 9.70 1.26
C GLU A 120 0.93 8.58 2.34
N PRO A 121 0.35 8.81 3.54
CA PRO A 121 0.35 7.82 4.62
C PRO A 121 -0.20 6.45 4.19
N ALA A 122 -1.31 6.44 3.43
CA ALA A 122 -1.91 5.19 2.95
C ALA A 122 -0.95 4.32 2.10
N SER A 123 -0.05 4.96 1.35
CA SER A 123 0.96 4.26 0.54
C SER A 123 2.10 3.72 1.40
N ALA A 124 2.47 4.43 2.46
CA ALA A 124 3.50 3.99 3.39
C ALA A 124 3.09 2.75 4.20
N ALA A 125 1.78 2.48 4.33
CA ALA A 125 1.25 1.33 5.05
C ALA A 125 1.84 -0.01 4.55
N SER A 126 2.09 -0.15 3.24
CA SER A 126 2.70 -1.36 2.68
C SER A 126 4.12 -1.60 3.20
N VAL A 127 4.89 -0.54 3.37
CA VAL A 127 6.26 -0.58 3.91
C VAL A 127 6.24 -0.78 5.42
N ALA A 128 5.34 -0.11 6.15
CA ALA A 128 5.12 -0.35 7.58
C ALA A 128 4.82 -1.82 7.87
N GLY A 129 3.90 -2.41 7.07
CA GLY A 129 3.58 -3.83 7.19
C GLY A 129 4.74 -4.77 6.88
N LEU A 130 5.61 -4.41 5.93
CA LEU A 130 6.82 -5.17 5.65
C LEU A 130 7.82 -5.11 6.82
N ILE A 131 8.04 -3.94 7.40
CA ILE A 131 8.92 -3.76 8.56
C ILE A 131 8.42 -4.63 9.72
N LYS A 132 7.14 -4.49 10.07
CA LYS A 132 6.48 -5.28 11.12
C LYS A 132 6.59 -6.79 10.88
N ALA A 133 6.39 -7.23 9.65
CA ALA A 133 6.53 -8.63 9.28
C ALA A 133 7.99 -9.11 9.37
N GLY A 134 8.96 -8.25 9.06
CA GLY A 134 10.38 -8.52 9.24
C GLY A 134 10.76 -8.72 10.71
N GLU A 135 10.32 -7.83 11.59
CA GLU A 135 10.51 -7.91 13.03
C GLU A 135 9.87 -9.17 13.64
N ALA A 136 8.72 -9.59 13.10
CA ALA A 136 8.06 -10.84 13.47
C ALA A 136 8.71 -12.10 12.88
N GLY A 137 9.79 -11.98 12.11
CA GLY A 137 10.50 -13.12 11.50
C GLY A 137 9.73 -13.78 10.34
N LEU A 138 8.71 -13.13 9.79
CA LEU A 138 7.90 -13.67 8.69
C LEU A 138 8.56 -13.52 7.32
N VAL A 139 9.54 -12.64 7.20
CA VAL A 139 10.29 -12.38 5.97
C VAL A 139 11.48 -13.32 5.89
N GLN A 140 11.62 -14.05 4.79
CA GLN A 140 12.72 -14.99 4.60
C GLN A 140 13.84 -14.39 3.74
N LYS A 141 15.07 -14.74 4.06
CA LYS A 141 16.23 -14.31 3.26
C LYS A 141 16.11 -14.80 1.81
N GLY A 142 16.36 -13.88 0.88
CA GLY A 142 16.31 -14.17 -0.56
C GLY A 142 14.95 -13.95 -1.23
N TRP A 143 13.93 -13.57 -0.48
CA TRP A 143 12.66 -13.18 -1.09
C TRP A 143 12.82 -11.90 -1.91
N LYS A 144 12.11 -11.84 -3.01
CA LYS A 144 11.89 -10.61 -3.76
C LYS A 144 10.54 -10.05 -3.34
N ILE A 145 10.55 -8.85 -2.77
CA ILE A 145 9.37 -8.21 -2.20
C ILE A 145 9.10 -6.92 -2.98
N VAL A 146 7.84 -6.70 -3.32
CA VAL A 146 7.38 -5.48 -3.98
C VAL A 146 6.34 -4.83 -3.06
N CYS A 147 6.67 -3.64 -2.54
CA CYS A 147 5.72 -2.79 -1.85
C CYS A 147 5.10 -1.83 -2.86
N THR A 148 3.77 -1.85 -2.98
CA THR A 148 3.07 -0.92 -3.85
C THR A 148 2.84 0.39 -3.11
N VAL A 149 3.49 1.46 -3.60
CA VAL A 149 3.33 2.83 -3.09
C VAL A 149 2.57 3.64 -4.15
N THR A 150 1.28 3.82 -3.96
CA THR A 150 0.35 4.29 -5.00
C THR A 150 0.16 5.81 -5.03
N GLY A 151 0.08 6.46 -3.87
CA GLY A 151 -0.21 7.88 -3.76
C GLY A 151 1.02 8.72 -3.43
N ASN A 152 1.19 9.84 -4.15
CA ASN A 152 2.24 10.81 -3.89
C ASN A 152 1.96 11.57 -2.58
N GLY A 153 3.01 11.94 -1.83
CA GLY A 153 2.91 12.67 -0.55
C GLY A 153 2.26 14.05 -0.66
N LEU A 154 2.32 14.68 -1.84
CA LEU A 154 1.65 15.97 -2.07
C LEU A 154 0.12 15.91 -1.97
N LYS A 155 -0.47 14.72 -1.92
CA LYS A 155 -1.91 14.57 -1.66
C LYS A 155 -2.27 14.85 -0.19
N ASP A 156 -1.32 14.73 0.72
CA ASP A 156 -1.53 14.95 2.15
C ASP A 156 -0.28 15.56 2.81
N THR A 157 0.03 16.77 2.40
CA THR A 157 1.17 17.53 2.93
C THR A 157 0.96 17.93 4.39
N ALA A 158 -0.29 18.14 4.81
CA ALA A 158 -0.60 18.53 6.19
C ALA A 158 -0.16 17.45 7.18
N THR A 159 -0.46 16.18 6.92
CA THR A 159 -0.02 15.07 7.76
C THR A 159 1.50 14.93 7.78
N ALA A 160 2.17 15.08 6.64
CA ALA A 160 3.63 15.02 6.57
C ALA A 160 4.29 16.13 7.39
N LEU A 161 3.77 17.36 7.31
CA LEU A 161 4.28 18.53 8.03
C LEU A 161 3.95 18.50 9.52
N SER A 162 2.88 17.83 9.94
CA SER A 162 2.44 17.79 11.35
C SER A 162 3.46 17.14 12.30
N ARG A 163 4.42 16.38 11.78
CA ARG A 163 5.48 15.70 12.54
C ARG A 163 6.83 16.45 12.53
N GLN A 164 6.91 17.56 11.84
CA GLN A 164 8.14 18.37 11.71
C GLN A 164 7.88 19.81 12.14
N GLU A 165 8.65 20.31 13.08
CA GLU A 165 8.72 21.74 13.31
C GLU A 165 9.55 22.36 12.18
N ILE A 166 8.84 22.86 11.16
CA ILE A 166 9.52 23.63 10.10
C ILE A 166 9.57 25.08 10.54
N THR A 167 10.74 25.50 10.98
CA THR A 167 11.05 26.93 11.15
C THR A 167 11.35 27.53 9.79
N THR A 168 10.56 28.51 9.39
CA THR A 168 10.84 29.29 8.17
C THR A 168 11.48 30.62 8.55
N GLU A 169 12.62 30.92 7.97
CA GLU A 169 13.26 32.21 8.08
C GLU A 169 13.06 33.01 6.79
N SER A 170 12.67 34.26 6.93
CA SER A 170 12.60 35.16 5.78
C SER A 170 13.95 35.82 5.56
N ILE A 171 14.53 35.60 4.38
CA ILE A 171 15.83 36.21 3.99
C ILE A 171 15.62 37.12 2.79
N ALA A 172 16.58 38.00 2.54
CA ALA A 172 16.65 38.77 1.31
C ALA A 172 16.77 37.79 0.10
N PRO A 173 16.15 38.09 -1.07
CA PRO A 173 16.20 37.20 -2.23
C PRO A 173 17.55 37.35 -2.97
N THR A 174 18.64 37.13 -2.26
CA THR A 174 20.03 37.20 -2.77
C THR A 174 20.79 35.91 -2.48
N VAL A 175 21.79 35.62 -3.30
CA VAL A 175 22.65 34.44 -3.12
C VAL A 175 23.42 34.52 -1.80
N GLU A 176 23.92 35.72 -1.47
CA GLU A 176 24.71 35.99 -0.26
C GLU A 176 23.89 35.65 1.00
N ALA A 177 22.62 36.09 1.06
CA ALA A 177 21.76 35.80 2.21
C ALA A 177 21.45 34.30 2.33
N ALA A 178 21.31 33.58 1.21
CA ALA A 178 21.09 32.14 1.22
C ALA A 178 22.35 31.37 1.68
N VAL A 179 23.52 31.77 1.22
CA VAL A 179 24.83 31.19 1.62
C VAL A 179 25.06 31.39 3.12
N GLU A 180 24.81 32.62 3.64
CA GLU A 180 24.95 32.92 5.06
C GLU A 180 24.00 32.05 5.93
N LEU A 181 22.73 31.94 5.55
CA LEU A 181 21.74 31.12 6.29
C LEU A 181 22.12 29.63 6.30
N LEU A 182 22.64 29.12 5.18
CA LEU A 182 22.99 27.69 5.04
C LEU A 182 24.37 27.36 5.64
N GLY A 183 25.14 28.38 6.05
CA GLY A 183 26.48 28.18 6.60
C GLY A 183 27.51 27.66 5.58
N LEU A 184 27.36 27.98 4.30
CA LEU A 184 28.18 27.53 3.18
C LEU A 184 29.34 28.50 2.88
#